data_452866290b7e24bcbf6bb9684f1113a8
#
_entry.id   452866290b7e24bcbf6bb9684f1113a8
#
_cell.length_a   1.000
_cell.length_b   1.000
_cell.length_c   1.000
_cell.angle_alpha   90.00
_cell.angle_beta   90.00
_cell.angle_gamma   90.00
#
_symmetry.space_group_name_H-M   'P 1'
#
loop_
_entity.id
_entity.type
_entity.pdbx_description
1 polymer ?
#
loop_
_entity_poly.entity_id
_entity_poly.type
_entity_poly.pdbx_seq_one_letter_code
_entity_poly.pdbx_strand_id
1 'polypeptide(L)'
;MGCMYQMKQTEEIKNELNPERDNFLIHTFTTNPNLLKSLQKIQSHFRGLITRKKIHKLLNSQILNNFPLNNYSHYSEIQTDKITEDDIRQLFLKYPSLENENIAVKLKNPVQYDNKAIYYGEWNNDNFRHGRGILWLEGSKYEGYWKNDKANIKGKLTHKNGDVYEGEWLDDKAEGFGIYTNIDGAQYKGYWKNDKQNGKGCESWPEGACYEGDYVNGKKNGHGVFKWNDGSEYDGEFFNNNIEGFGTYTWGDNRKYKGNWKDNKMNGKGEFIYPDGRKYIGEYIDDKMNGRGIFVWPDGRRYEGDYVNNKKEGNGRFEWGDGRIYEGEWKNGKQDGEGKFYNNRQKKWKKGIWKEGKRIKWIEDDVLIYMKDNEI
;
A
#
# COMPACT_ATOMS: atom_id res chain seq x y z
N MET A 1 12.36 -15.62 -10.91
CA MET A 1 13.05 -16.59 -10.03
C MET A 1 12.66 -16.48 -8.55
N GLY A 2 12.20 -15.35 -8.02
CA GLY A 2 11.78 -15.24 -6.60
C GLY A 2 10.50 -15.96 -6.21
N CYS A 3 9.58 -16.19 -7.14
CA CYS A 3 8.27 -16.81 -6.85
C CYS A 3 8.32 -18.34 -6.71
N MET A 4 9.28 -19.01 -7.33
CA MET A 4 9.46 -20.47 -7.19
C MET A 4 10.16 -20.87 -5.88
N TYR A 5 10.94 -19.98 -5.29
CA TYR A 5 11.64 -20.25 -4.04
C TYR A 5 10.67 -20.23 -2.83
N GLN A 6 9.63 -19.40 -2.88
CA GLN A 6 8.61 -19.37 -1.82
C GLN A 6 7.64 -20.55 -1.85
N MET A 7 7.35 -21.13 -3.05
CA MET A 7 6.53 -22.32 -3.12
C MET A 7 7.21 -23.59 -2.58
N LYS A 8 8.53 -23.70 -2.69
CA LYS A 8 9.28 -24.83 -2.09
C LYS A 8 9.35 -24.75 -0.55
N GLN A 9 9.44 -23.57 0.04
CA GLN A 9 9.42 -23.43 1.50
C GLN A 9 8.05 -23.75 2.12
N THR A 10 6.94 -23.57 1.39
CA THR A 10 5.59 -23.90 1.88
C THR A 10 5.32 -25.40 1.91
N GLU A 11 6.00 -26.21 1.10
CA GLU A 11 5.88 -27.68 1.16
C GLU A 11 6.74 -28.31 2.27
N GLU A 12 7.90 -27.76 2.57
CA GLU A 12 8.74 -28.25 3.68
C GLU A 12 8.13 -27.96 5.06
N ILE A 13 7.40 -26.84 5.21
CA ILE A 13 6.73 -26.49 6.49
C ILE A 13 5.52 -27.39 6.77
N LYS A 14 4.88 -27.99 5.77
CA LYS A 14 3.75 -28.90 5.95
C LYS A 14 4.10 -30.24 6.63
N ASN A 15 5.36 -30.64 6.61
CA ASN A 15 5.79 -31.96 7.10
C ASN A 15 6.26 -32.00 8.57
N GLU A 16 6.34 -30.85 9.28
CA GLU A 16 6.88 -30.81 10.66
C GLU A 16 5.87 -30.41 11.75
N LEU A 17 4.57 -30.26 11.44
CA LEU A 17 3.59 -29.74 12.38
C LEU A 17 2.59 -30.79 12.84
N ASN A 18 2.41 -30.88 14.15
CA ASN A 18 1.40 -31.71 14.77
C ASN A 18 -0.01 -31.11 14.52
N PRO A 19 -0.94 -31.86 13.87
CA PRO A 19 -2.09 -31.27 13.13
C PRO A 19 -3.17 -30.60 13.98
N GLU A 20 -3.25 -30.80 15.28
CA GLU A 20 -4.47 -30.47 16.02
C GLU A 20 -4.43 -29.20 16.87
N ARG A 21 -3.28 -28.54 17.06
CA ARG A 21 -3.18 -27.32 17.91
C ARG A 21 -2.50 -26.10 17.30
N ASP A 22 -1.70 -26.27 16.25
CA ASP A 22 -0.91 -25.17 15.67
C ASP A 22 -1.33 -24.78 14.24
N ASN A 23 -2.28 -25.47 13.63
CA ASN A 23 -2.82 -25.17 12.29
C ASN A 23 -3.43 -23.78 12.15
N PHE A 24 -3.78 -23.13 13.25
CA PHE A 24 -4.44 -21.83 13.22
C PHE A 24 -3.49 -20.65 12.88
N LEU A 25 -2.23 -20.75 13.23
CA LEU A 25 -1.27 -19.66 13.00
C LEU A 25 -0.68 -19.65 11.59
N ILE A 26 -0.43 -20.82 11.01
CA ILE A 26 0.20 -20.94 9.68
C ILE A 26 -0.79 -20.66 8.54
N HIS A 27 -2.05 -21.04 8.71
CA HIS A 27 -3.08 -20.80 7.70
C HIS A 27 -3.36 -19.31 7.45
N THR A 28 -2.96 -18.46 8.38
CA THR A 28 -3.29 -17.04 8.38
C THR A 28 -2.39 -16.20 7.50
N PHE A 29 -1.12 -16.58 7.34
CA PHE A 29 -0.13 -15.80 6.58
C PHE A 29 0.10 -16.32 5.16
N THR A 30 -0.22 -17.59 4.87
CA THR A 30 0.00 -18.17 3.54
C THR A 30 -1.22 -18.11 2.63
N THR A 31 -2.39 -17.75 3.11
CA THR A 31 -3.66 -17.87 2.38
C THR A 31 -4.45 -16.58 2.18
N ASN A 32 -3.81 -15.41 2.13
CA ASN A 32 -4.49 -14.27 1.55
C ASN A 32 -3.92 -13.96 0.15
N PRO A 33 -4.35 -14.72 -0.91
CA PRO A 33 -3.98 -14.44 -2.29
C PRO A 33 -4.47 -13.05 -2.74
N ASN A 34 -5.41 -12.44 -2.00
CA ASN A 34 -5.94 -11.12 -2.30
C ASN A 34 -4.97 -10.01 -1.89
N LEU A 35 -4.22 -10.16 -0.78
CA LEU A 35 -3.18 -9.19 -0.42
C LEU A 35 -2.07 -9.18 -1.49
N LEU A 36 -1.64 -10.34 -1.94
CA LEU A 36 -0.62 -10.47 -2.98
C LEU A 36 -1.14 -9.98 -4.35
N LYS A 37 -2.40 -10.31 -4.70
CA LYS A 37 -3.07 -9.82 -5.92
C LYS A 37 -3.33 -8.32 -5.87
N SER A 38 -3.71 -7.77 -4.72
CA SER A 38 -3.90 -6.33 -4.56
C SER A 38 -2.59 -5.57 -4.68
N LEU A 39 -1.49 -6.08 -4.10
CA LEU A 39 -0.15 -5.52 -4.28
C LEU A 39 0.34 -5.65 -5.73
N GLN A 40 0.06 -6.78 -6.40
CA GLN A 40 0.39 -6.97 -7.82
C GLN A 40 -0.46 -6.07 -8.74
N LYS A 41 -1.75 -5.85 -8.44
CA LYS A 41 -2.60 -4.89 -9.16
C LYS A 41 -2.16 -3.44 -8.93
N ILE A 42 -1.75 -3.08 -7.72
CA ILE A 42 -1.12 -1.78 -7.43
C ILE A 42 0.12 -1.59 -8.32
N GLN A 43 0.97 -2.61 -8.45
CA GLN A 43 2.14 -2.57 -9.34
C GLN A 43 1.77 -2.50 -10.84
N SER A 44 0.67 -3.15 -11.28
CA SER A 44 0.22 -3.08 -12.68
C SER A 44 -0.33 -1.69 -13.05
N HIS A 45 -0.90 -0.97 -12.09
CA HIS A 45 -1.39 0.41 -12.26
C HIS A 45 -0.26 1.40 -12.59
N PHE A 46 0.96 1.15 -12.06
CA PHE A 46 2.15 1.96 -12.41
C PHE A 46 2.62 1.81 -13.85
N ARG A 47 2.22 0.74 -14.57
CA ARG A 47 2.53 0.62 -16.01
C ARG A 47 1.80 1.66 -16.86
N GLY A 48 0.61 2.12 -16.44
CA GLY A 48 -0.10 3.24 -17.09
C GLY A 48 0.67 4.58 -17.04
N LEU A 49 1.46 4.82 -15.98
CA LEU A 49 2.33 5.99 -15.84
C LEU A 49 3.49 6.02 -16.88
N ILE A 50 3.95 4.84 -17.32
CA ILE A 50 5.02 4.73 -18.34
C ILE A 50 4.50 5.15 -19.71
N THR A 51 3.23 4.92 -20.02
CA THR A 51 2.59 5.31 -21.28
C THR A 51 2.47 6.84 -21.38
N ARG A 52 2.22 7.54 -20.27
CA ARG A 52 2.21 9.03 -20.23
C ARG A 52 3.56 9.63 -20.56
N LYS A 53 4.67 9.04 -20.11
CA LYS A 53 6.03 9.50 -20.47
C LYS A 53 6.26 9.44 -21.97
N LYS A 54 5.66 8.47 -22.69
CA LYS A 54 5.75 8.39 -24.16
C LYS A 54 4.96 9.51 -24.83
N ILE A 55 3.76 9.83 -24.35
CA ILE A 55 2.90 10.89 -24.92
C ILE A 55 3.50 12.26 -24.62
N HIS A 56 4.01 12.49 -23.41
CA HIS A 56 4.72 13.73 -23.08
C HIS A 56 6.00 13.90 -23.92
N LYS A 57 6.70 12.81 -24.23
CA LYS A 57 7.85 12.84 -25.15
C LYS A 57 7.43 13.11 -26.59
N LEU A 58 6.25 12.64 -27.02
CA LEU A 58 5.66 12.94 -28.34
C LEU A 58 5.17 14.39 -28.42
N LEU A 59 4.47 14.89 -27.41
CA LEU A 59 4.02 16.30 -27.33
C LEU A 59 5.21 17.27 -27.32
N ASN A 60 6.28 16.98 -26.57
CA ASN A 60 7.43 17.86 -26.44
C ASN A 60 8.50 17.68 -27.52
N SER A 61 8.68 16.49 -28.13
CA SER A 61 9.78 16.27 -29.07
C SER A 61 9.44 16.54 -30.54
N GLN A 62 8.15 16.54 -30.89
CA GLN A 62 7.74 16.71 -32.29
C GLN A 62 7.03 18.04 -32.58
N ILE A 63 6.44 18.70 -31.58
CA ILE A 63 5.65 19.92 -31.83
C ILE A 63 6.46 21.20 -31.62
N LEU A 64 7.49 21.22 -30.76
CA LEU A 64 8.10 22.45 -30.29
C LEU A 64 9.47 22.81 -30.93
N ASN A 65 10.17 21.92 -31.61
CA ASN A 65 11.54 22.21 -32.01
C ASN A 65 11.80 22.47 -33.49
N ASN A 66 10.85 22.41 -34.43
CA ASN A 66 11.17 22.53 -35.85
C ASN A 66 10.09 23.13 -36.75
N PHE A 67 9.41 24.23 -36.41
CA PHE A 67 8.61 24.89 -37.46
C PHE A 67 8.72 26.42 -37.40
N PRO A 68 9.34 27.04 -38.43
CA PRO A 68 9.12 28.44 -38.76
C PRO A 68 7.69 28.61 -39.32
N LEU A 69 6.97 29.60 -38.79
CA LEU A 69 5.56 29.95 -38.97
C LEU A 69 5.16 30.38 -40.44
N ASN A 70 5.85 30.00 -41.47
CA ASN A 70 5.72 30.64 -42.77
C ASN A 70 5.15 29.81 -43.93
N ASN A 71 4.52 28.65 -43.73
CA ASN A 71 3.89 27.92 -44.84
C ASN A 71 2.45 27.50 -44.53
N TYR A 72 1.52 28.44 -44.53
CA TYR A 72 0.07 28.19 -44.61
C TYR A 72 -0.41 28.34 -46.06
N SER A 73 -0.30 27.29 -46.87
CA SER A 73 -1.04 27.18 -48.10
C SER A 73 -1.34 25.72 -48.38
N HIS A 74 -2.48 25.25 -47.92
CA HIS A 74 -3.41 24.33 -48.60
C HIS A 74 -4.49 23.93 -47.58
N TYR A 75 -5.66 24.54 -47.68
CA TYR A 75 -6.87 24.03 -47.05
C TYR A 75 -7.34 22.83 -47.88
N SER A 76 -6.86 21.62 -47.56
CA SER A 76 -7.58 20.41 -47.97
C SER A 76 -8.82 20.24 -47.03
N GLU A 77 -9.90 19.69 -47.57
CA GLU A 77 -11.12 19.38 -46.78
C GLU A 77 -10.68 18.58 -45.56
N ILE A 78 -10.82 19.22 -44.37
CA ILE A 78 -10.45 18.62 -43.10
C ILE A 78 -11.54 17.61 -42.81
N GLN A 79 -11.19 16.34 -42.57
CA GLN A 79 -12.11 15.37 -42.01
C GLN A 79 -12.51 15.83 -40.61
N THR A 80 -13.70 16.47 -40.53
CA THR A 80 -14.26 17.09 -39.31
C THR A 80 -14.90 16.06 -38.38
N ASP A 81 -14.93 14.80 -38.77
CA ASP A 81 -15.49 13.67 -38.00
C ASP A 81 -14.81 13.40 -36.65
N LYS A 82 -13.66 14.01 -36.41
CA LYS A 82 -12.85 13.83 -35.18
C LYS A 82 -13.10 14.88 -34.10
N ILE A 83 -13.57 16.06 -34.47
CA ILE A 83 -14.07 17.12 -33.57
C ILE A 83 -15.48 17.46 -33.99
N THR A 84 -16.46 17.06 -33.22
CA THR A 84 -17.86 17.22 -33.52
C THR A 84 -18.38 18.59 -33.10
N GLU A 85 -19.51 19.02 -33.67
CA GLU A 85 -20.22 20.25 -33.25
C GLU A 85 -20.57 20.19 -31.74
N ASP A 86 -20.87 19.00 -31.21
CA ASP A 86 -21.15 18.84 -29.80
C ASP A 86 -19.89 19.03 -28.95
N ASP A 87 -18.73 18.52 -29.38
CA ASP A 87 -17.46 18.78 -28.70
C ASP A 87 -17.18 20.28 -28.59
N ILE A 88 -17.44 21.03 -29.68
CA ILE A 88 -17.30 22.48 -29.72
C ILE A 88 -18.25 23.17 -28.75
N ARG A 89 -19.51 22.77 -28.78
CA ARG A 89 -20.55 23.31 -27.91
C ARG A 89 -20.21 23.05 -26.44
N GLN A 90 -19.80 21.82 -26.09
CA GLN A 90 -19.40 21.45 -24.74
C GLN A 90 -18.15 22.21 -24.26
N LEU A 91 -17.19 22.44 -25.14
CA LEU A 91 -16.00 23.24 -24.80
C LEU A 91 -16.42 24.63 -24.27
N PHE A 92 -17.27 25.35 -25.00
CA PHE A 92 -17.64 26.71 -24.65
C PHE A 92 -18.61 26.77 -23.45
N LEU A 93 -19.42 25.72 -23.23
CA LEU A 93 -20.26 25.61 -22.05
C LEU A 93 -19.45 25.30 -20.78
N LYS A 94 -18.48 24.41 -20.90
CA LYS A 94 -17.69 23.91 -19.74
C LYS A 94 -16.58 24.85 -19.34
N TYR A 95 -15.99 25.56 -20.29
CA TYR A 95 -14.88 26.46 -20.08
C TYR A 95 -15.30 27.91 -20.40
N PRO A 96 -15.69 28.72 -19.39
CA PRO A 96 -16.03 30.13 -19.60
C PRO A 96 -14.81 30.94 -20.08
N SER A 97 -15.08 32.10 -20.70
CA SER A 97 -14.03 33.02 -21.13
C SER A 97 -13.21 33.52 -19.92
N LEU A 98 -11.91 33.62 -20.08
CA LEU A 98 -11.03 34.17 -19.04
C LEU A 98 -11.05 35.70 -19.10
N GLU A 99 -11.93 36.31 -18.32
CA GLU A 99 -12.17 37.77 -18.35
C GLU A 99 -10.96 38.63 -17.87
N ASN A 100 -9.97 38.03 -17.21
CA ASN A 100 -8.86 38.74 -16.61
C ASN A 100 -7.53 38.70 -17.40
N GLU A 101 -7.48 38.04 -18.53
CA GLU A 101 -6.30 38.09 -19.40
C GLU A 101 -6.50 39.20 -20.45
N ASN A 102 -5.73 40.29 -20.37
CA ASN A 102 -5.68 41.40 -21.37
C ASN A 102 -5.14 40.94 -22.75
N ILE A 103 -5.28 39.64 -23.06
CA ILE A 103 -4.82 39.06 -24.32
C ILE A 103 -6.04 38.85 -25.22
N ALA A 104 -6.06 39.59 -26.32
CA ALA A 104 -7.11 39.41 -27.33
C ALA A 104 -6.99 38.02 -27.96
N VAL A 105 -8.05 37.22 -27.89
CA VAL A 105 -8.10 35.90 -28.50
C VAL A 105 -9.07 35.92 -29.71
N LYS A 106 -8.72 35.18 -30.74
CA LYS A 106 -9.52 35.03 -31.94
C LYS A 106 -9.84 33.55 -32.20
N LEU A 107 -11.12 33.23 -32.34
CA LEU A 107 -11.53 31.89 -32.77
C LEU A 107 -11.19 31.73 -34.27
N LYS A 108 -10.55 30.63 -34.64
CA LYS A 108 -10.25 30.27 -36.03
C LYS A 108 -10.92 28.96 -36.40
N ASN A 109 -11.06 28.73 -37.71
CA ASN A 109 -11.46 27.44 -38.27
C ASN A 109 -10.48 26.34 -37.81
N PRO A 110 -10.92 25.06 -37.80
CA PRO A 110 -10.05 23.94 -37.48
C PRO A 110 -8.73 23.96 -38.27
N VAL A 111 -7.62 23.75 -37.61
CA VAL A 111 -6.28 23.69 -38.24
C VAL A 111 -5.78 22.27 -38.12
N GLN A 112 -5.40 21.69 -39.27
CA GLN A 112 -4.73 20.39 -39.31
C GLN A 112 -3.24 20.61 -39.48
N TYR A 113 -2.43 19.92 -38.64
CA TYR A 113 -0.98 19.91 -38.67
C TYR A 113 -0.45 18.73 -39.51
N ASP A 114 0.80 18.80 -39.93
CA ASP A 114 1.45 17.75 -40.73
C ASP A 114 1.46 16.37 -40.07
N ASN A 115 1.51 16.32 -38.74
CA ASN A 115 1.37 15.11 -37.95
C ASN A 115 -0.08 14.59 -37.80
N LYS A 116 -1.02 15.13 -38.58
CA LYS A 116 -2.44 14.83 -38.58
C LYS A 116 -3.17 15.24 -37.28
N ALA A 117 -2.53 15.99 -36.39
CA ALA A 117 -3.22 16.60 -35.27
C ALA A 117 -4.22 17.65 -35.81
N ILE A 118 -5.38 17.76 -35.17
CA ILE A 118 -6.40 18.74 -35.49
C ILE A 118 -6.64 19.60 -34.26
N TYR A 119 -6.47 20.91 -34.40
CA TYR A 119 -6.80 21.87 -33.34
C TYR A 119 -8.00 22.74 -33.76
N TYR A 120 -8.95 22.94 -32.85
CA TYR A 120 -10.00 23.90 -32.96
C TYR A 120 -10.07 24.73 -31.68
N GLY A 121 -9.98 26.06 -31.78
CA GLY A 121 -10.00 26.90 -30.59
C GLY A 121 -9.50 28.31 -30.80
N GLU A 122 -9.26 28.97 -29.69
CA GLU A 122 -8.84 30.36 -29.63
C GLU A 122 -7.31 30.49 -29.82
N TRP A 123 -6.90 31.62 -30.39
CA TRP A 123 -5.53 31.95 -30.73
C TRP A 123 -5.24 33.39 -30.29
N ASN A 124 -4.03 33.64 -29.79
CA ASN A 124 -3.57 35.01 -29.53
C ASN A 124 -3.09 35.70 -30.80
N ASN A 125 -2.70 36.97 -30.68
CA ASN A 125 -2.22 37.77 -31.81
C ASN A 125 -0.91 37.25 -32.43
N ASP A 126 -0.09 36.52 -31.67
CA ASP A 126 1.16 35.94 -32.12
C ASP A 126 0.96 34.56 -32.77
N ASN A 127 -0.29 34.15 -33.00
CA ASN A 127 -0.69 32.86 -33.56
C ASN A 127 -0.31 31.63 -32.70
N PHE A 128 -0.18 31.76 -31.41
CA PHE A 128 -0.15 30.62 -30.47
C PHE A 128 -1.55 30.22 -30.05
N ARG A 129 -1.78 28.93 -29.81
CA ARG A 129 -2.99 28.42 -29.17
C ARG A 129 -3.12 29.07 -27.78
N HIS A 130 -4.23 29.74 -27.54
CA HIS A 130 -4.43 30.53 -26.32
C HIS A 130 -5.92 30.67 -26.04
N GLY A 131 -6.34 30.59 -24.76
CA GLY A 131 -7.75 30.56 -24.41
C GLY A 131 -8.31 29.13 -24.51
N ARG A 132 -9.52 28.94 -25.04
CA ARG A 132 -10.22 27.65 -25.09
C ARG A 132 -9.93 26.90 -26.37
N GLY A 133 -9.72 25.57 -26.27
CA GLY A 133 -9.46 24.79 -27.49
C GLY A 133 -9.50 23.30 -27.29
N ILE A 134 -9.72 22.58 -28.38
CA ILE A 134 -9.69 21.13 -28.50
C ILE A 134 -8.53 20.75 -29.40
N LEU A 135 -7.71 19.81 -28.94
CA LEU A 135 -6.68 19.18 -29.76
C LEU A 135 -6.99 17.69 -29.86
N TRP A 136 -7.11 17.18 -31.06
CA TRP A 136 -7.15 15.76 -31.34
C TRP A 136 -5.82 15.33 -31.94
N LEU A 137 -5.21 14.26 -31.36
CA LEU A 137 -3.94 13.70 -31.83
C LEU A 137 -3.91 12.19 -31.61
N GLU A 138 -3.74 11.43 -32.70
CA GLU A 138 -3.55 9.96 -32.67
C GLU A 138 -4.58 9.20 -31.82
N GLY A 139 -5.86 9.64 -31.80
CA GLY A 139 -6.94 9.04 -31.03
C GLY A 139 -7.04 9.54 -29.59
N SER A 140 -6.16 10.44 -29.17
CA SER A 140 -6.28 11.15 -27.89
C SER A 140 -6.88 12.53 -28.15
N LYS A 141 -7.70 13.01 -27.19
CA LYS A 141 -8.36 14.32 -27.25
C LYS A 141 -8.07 15.11 -25.97
N TYR A 142 -7.54 16.32 -26.12
CA TYR A 142 -7.48 17.31 -25.06
C TYR A 142 -8.52 18.39 -25.31
N GLU A 143 -9.27 18.77 -24.31
CA GLU A 143 -10.22 19.88 -24.31
C GLU A 143 -10.00 20.74 -23.07
N GLY A 144 -9.83 22.07 -23.22
CA GLY A 144 -9.52 22.92 -22.07
C GLY A 144 -8.89 24.24 -22.46
N TYR A 145 -8.22 24.82 -21.47
CA TYR A 145 -7.50 26.07 -21.68
C TYR A 145 -6.09 25.84 -22.19
N TRP A 146 -5.66 26.79 -23.03
CA TRP A 146 -4.34 26.87 -23.63
C TRP A 146 -3.67 28.19 -23.28
N LYS A 147 -2.38 28.17 -23.10
CA LYS A 147 -1.55 29.34 -22.92
C LYS A 147 -0.25 29.19 -23.68
N ASN A 148 -0.03 30.04 -24.72
CA ASN A 148 1.15 30.01 -25.58
C ASN A 148 1.51 28.57 -26.05
N ASP A 149 0.57 27.94 -26.77
CA ASP A 149 0.66 26.59 -27.34
C ASP A 149 0.69 25.42 -26.32
N LYS A 150 0.52 25.68 -25.04
CA LYS A 150 0.56 24.67 -23.98
C LYS A 150 -0.79 24.54 -23.30
N ALA A 151 -1.16 23.31 -22.95
CA ALA A 151 -2.28 23.05 -22.06
C ALA A 151 -2.04 23.71 -20.69
N ASN A 152 -3.01 24.45 -20.18
CA ASN A 152 -2.84 25.26 -18.99
C ASN A 152 -4.16 25.42 -18.25
N ILE A 153 -4.09 25.89 -16.96
CA ILE A 153 -5.22 26.22 -16.11
C ILE A 153 -6.09 24.99 -15.82
N LYS A 154 -7.02 24.61 -16.70
CA LYS A 154 -7.90 23.45 -16.55
C LYS A 154 -8.19 22.80 -17.90
N GLY A 155 -8.30 21.47 -17.89
CA GLY A 155 -8.64 20.72 -19.09
C GLY A 155 -8.88 19.26 -18.81
N LYS A 156 -9.42 18.59 -19.84
CA LYS A 156 -9.66 17.15 -19.85
C LYS A 156 -8.88 16.52 -20.99
N LEU A 157 -8.10 15.53 -20.65
CA LEU A 157 -7.38 14.69 -21.62
C LEU A 157 -8.01 13.30 -21.63
N THR A 158 -8.54 12.89 -22.76
CA THR A 158 -8.99 11.52 -23.02
C THR A 158 -7.93 10.84 -23.89
N HIS A 159 -7.30 9.82 -23.37
CA HIS A 159 -6.31 9.03 -24.10
C HIS A 159 -6.99 8.03 -25.06
N LYS A 160 -6.29 7.65 -26.12
CA LYS A 160 -6.78 6.66 -27.08
C LYS A 160 -7.12 5.28 -26.47
N ASN A 161 -6.55 4.93 -25.32
CA ASN A 161 -6.84 3.72 -24.59
C ASN A 161 -8.06 3.84 -23.66
N GLY A 162 -8.72 5.01 -23.64
CA GLY A 162 -9.89 5.27 -22.81
C GLY A 162 -9.60 5.88 -21.43
N ASP A 163 -8.34 6.01 -21.03
CA ASP A 163 -8.00 6.70 -19.79
C ASP A 163 -8.33 8.18 -19.88
N VAL A 164 -8.81 8.75 -18.77
CA VAL A 164 -9.21 10.17 -18.71
C VAL A 164 -8.50 10.85 -17.55
N TYR A 165 -7.89 12.01 -17.82
CA TYR A 165 -7.49 12.96 -16.79
C TYR A 165 -8.32 14.24 -16.94
N GLU A 166 -8.92 14.71 -15.86
CA GLU A 166 -9.61 15.99 -15.81
C GLU A 166 -9.17 16.76 -14.57
N GLY A 167 -8.56 17.94 -14.77
CA GLY A 167 -7.98 18.69 -13.66
C GLY A 167 -7.25 19.94 -14.09
N GLU A 168 -6.38 20.40 -13.21
CA GLU A 168 -5.54 21.57 -13.40
C GLU A 168 -4.29 21.19 -14.22
N TRP A 169 -3.83 22.14 -15.03
CA TRP A 169 -2.73 21.99 -15.95
C TRP A 169 -1.76 23.17 -15.84
N LEU A 170 -0.49 22.89 -15.96
CA LEU A 170 0.55 23.87 -16.08
C LEU A 170 1.57 23.41 -17.12
N ASP A 171 1.71 24.18 -18.20
CA ASP A 171 2.68 23.95 -19.28
C ASP A 171 2.70 22.48 -19.77
N ASP A 172 1.53 21.98 -20.22
CA ASP A 172 1.28 20.62 -20.73
C ASP A 172 1.37 19.51 -19.67
N LYS A 173 1.45 19.86 -18.40
CA LYS A 173 1.54 18.88 -17.30
C LYS A 173 0.33 18.96 -16.41
N ALA A 174 -0.08 17.79 -15.90
CA ALA A 174 -1.01 17.72 -14.79
C ALA A 174 -0.35 18.35 -13.54
N GLU A 175 -0.99 19.37 -13.00
CA GLU A 175 -0.55 20.12 -11.83
C GLU A 175 -1.79 20.46 -10.98
N GLY A 176 -1.62 20.77 -9.67
CA GLY A 176 -2.75 21.12 -8.82
C GLY A 176 -3.73 19.98 -8.62
N PHE A 177 -5.03 20.26 -8.55
CA PHE A 177 -6.06 19.25 -8.27
C PHE A 177 -6.60 18.62 -9.57
N GLY A 178 -6.73 17.28 -9.57
CA GLY A 178 -7.27 16.56 -10.73
C GLY A 178 -7.76 15.16 -10.43
N ILE A 179 -8.57 14.66 -11.36
CA ILE A 179 -9.15 13.32 -11.32
C ILE A 179 -8.60 12.54 -12.52
N TYR A 180 -8.03 11.37 -12.25
CA TYR A 180 -7.67 10.41 -13.27
C TYR A 180 -8.55 9.18 -13.14
N THR A 181 -9.12 8.75 -14.24
CA THR A 181 -9.90 7.51 -14.33
C THR A 181 -9.30 6.66 -15.43
N ASN A 182 -8.95 5.41 -15.13
CA ASN A 182 -8.49 4.48 -16.15
C ASN A 182 -9.67 3.78 -16.83
N ILE A 183 -9.39 3.09 -17.94
CA ILE A 183 -10.41 2.35 -18.70
C ILE A 183 -11.11 1.27 -17.85
N ASP A 184 -10.44 0.68 -16.87
CA ASP A 184 -11.00 -0.35 -15.99
C ASP A 184 -11.87 0.24 -14.87
N GLY A 185 -12.00 1.58 -14.80
CA GLY A 185 -12.84 2.29 -13.83
C GLY A 185 -12.14 2.62 -12.50
N ALA A 186 -10.87 2.28 -12.32
CA ALA A 186 -10.14 2.75 -11.16
C ALA A 186 -9.89 4.26 -11.27
N GLN A 187 -10.03 4.96 -10.14
CA GLN A 187 -9.97 6.42 -10.11
C GLN A 187 -8.97 6.90 -9.05
N TYR A 188 -8.19 7.91 -9.41
CA TYR A 188 -7.45 8.74 -8.46
C TYR A 188 -8.02 10.15 -8.47
N LYS A 189 -8.29 10.70 -7.30
CA LYS A 189 -8.73 12.07 -7.08
C LYS A 189 -7.82 12.73 -6.06
N GLY A 190 -7.09 13.75 -6.45
CA GLY A 190 -6.10 14.37 -5.54
C GLY A 190 -5.21 15.37 -6.23
N TYR A 191 -4.13 15.70 -5.53
CA TYR A 191 -3.15 16.66 -6.02
C TYR A 191 -2.10 16.02 -6.93
N TRP A 192 -1.66 16.81 -7.90
CA TRP A 192 -0.70 16.45 -8.93
C TRP A 192 0.46 17.44 -8.97
N LYS A 193 1.63 16.96 -9.29
CA LYS A 193 2.81 17.78 -9.55
C LYS A 193 3.65 17.15 -10.65
N ASN A 194 3.89 17.90 -11.74
CA ASN A 194 4.65 17.41 -12.89
C ASN A 194 4.19 16.01 -13.37
N ASP A 195 2.89 15.82 -13.66
CA ASP A 195 2.26 14.57 -14.09
C ASP A 195 2.30 13.41 -13.10
N LYS A 196 2.59 13.68 -11.83
CA LYS A 196 2.63 12.67 -10.78
C LYS A 196 1.68 13.03 -9.66
N GLN A 197 1.05 12.02 -9.07
CA GLN A 197 0.32 12.16 -7.81
C GLN A 197 1.28 12.70 -6.75
N ASN A 198 0.87 13.77 -6.04
CA ASN A 198 1.71 14.43 -5.06
C ASN A 198 0.85 15.21 -4.06
N GLY A 199 1.06 15.01 -2.76
CA GLY A 199 0.20 15.57 -1.72
C GLY A 199 -0.95 14.63 -1.37
N LYS A 200 -2.07 15.17 -0.89
CA LYS A 200 -3.23 14.36 -0.50
C LYS A 200 -3.99 13.83 -1.72
N GLY A 201 -4.42 12.58 -1.63
CA GLY A 201 -5.21 11.94 -2.67
C GLY A 201 -5.99 10.74 -2.18
N CYS A 202 -7.05 10.44 -2.93
CA CYS A 202 -7.88 9.26 -2.75
C CYS A 202 -7.84 8.42 -4.03
N GLU A 203 -7.59 7.14 -3.89
CA GLU A 203 -7.62 6.16 -4.98
C GLU A 203 -8.68 5.12 -4.70
N SER A 204 -9.52 4.80 -5.67
CA SER A 204 -10.59 3.81 -5.54
C SER A 204 -10.58 2.85 -6.73
N TRP A 205 -10.97 1.61 -6.47
CA TRP A 205 -11.02 0.55 -7.46
C TRP A 205 -12.45 -0.01 -7.56
N PRO A 206 -12.86 -0.47 -8.76
CA PRO A 206 -14.22 -0.97 -8.99
C PRO A 206 -14.64 -2.12 -8.07
N GLU A 207 -13.68 -2.94 -7.64
CA GLU A 207 -13.91 -4.04 -6.71
C GLU A 207 -14.17 -3.61 -5.26
N GLY A 208 -14.15 -2.30 -4.98
CA GLY A 208 -14.49 -1.72 -3.67
C GLY A 208 -13.29 -1.39 -2.78
N ALA A 209 -12.07 -1.72 -3.19
CA ALA A 209 -10.88 -1.28 -2.46
C ALA A 209 -10.71 0.24 -2.60
N CYS A 210 -10.17 0.89 -1.56
CA CYS A 210 -9.81 2.32 -1.61
C CYS A 210 -8.60 2.64 -0.74
N TYR A 211 -7.91 3.70 -1.11
CA TYR A 211 -6.84 4.31 -0.34
C TYR A 211 -7.06 5.81 -0.25
N GLU A 212 -6.85 6.37 0.93
CA GLU A 212 -6.81 7.80 1.16
C GLU A 212 -5.56 8.15 1.96
N GLY A 213 -4.74 9.07 1.46
CA GLY A 213 -3.48 9.40 2.14
C GLY A 213 -2.55 10.28 1.34
N ASP A 214 -1.29 10.26 1.76
CA ASP A 214 -0.23 11.07 1.18
C ASP A 214 0.44 10.39 -0.01
N TYR A 215 0.83 11.19 -0.99
CA TYR A 215 1.57 10.79 -2.18
C TYR A 215 2.81 11.65 -2.38
N VAL A 216 3.90 11.03 -2.75
CA VAL A 216 5.13 11.71 -3.18
C VAL A 216 5.60 11.09 -4.48
N ASN A 217 5.70 11.91 -5.54
CA ASN A 217 6.17 11.47 -6.86
C ASN A 217 5.46 10.22 -7.41
N GLY A 218 4.14 10.13 -7.23
CA GLY A 218 3.30 9.04 -7.73
C GLY A 218 3.29 7.78 -6.89
N LYS A 219 3.77 7.84 -5.66
CA LYS A 219 3.79 6.72 -4.72
C LYS A 219 3.12 7.11 -3.41
N LYS A 220 2.41 6.16 -2.79
CA LYS A 220 1.93 6.29 -1.42
C LYS A 220 3.14 6.49 -0.50
N ASN A 221 3.09 7.55 0.31
CA ASN A 221 4.21 7.93 1.17
C ASN A 221 3.69 8.82 2.30
N GLY A 222 4.12 8.59 3.54
CA GLY A 222 3.54 9.24 4.71
C GLY A 222 2.31 8.50 5.21
N HIS A 223 1.36 9.20 5.83
CA HIS A 223 0.20 8.58 6.46
C HIS A 223 -0.93 8.30 5.46
N GLY A 224 -1.58 7.15 5.61
CA GLY A 224 -2.76 6.80 4.81
C GLY A 224 -3.58 5.65 5.38
N VAL A 225 -4.81 5.57 4.89
CA VAL A 225 -5.75 4.49 5.19
C VAL A 225 -6.01 3.71 3.91
N PHE A 226 -5.79 2.42 3.96
CA PHE A 226 -6.14 1.50 2.87
C PHE A 226 -7.23 0.54 3.35
N LYS A 227 -8.32 0.46 2.60
CA LYS A 227 -9.41 -0.48 2.83
C LYS A 227 -9.48 -1.47 1.68
N TRP A 228 -9.47 -2.74 1.99
CA TRP A 228 -9.60 -3.81 1.01
C TRP A 228 -11.06 -4.24 0.87
N ASN A 229 -11.39 -4.86 -0.25
CA ASN A 229 -12.74 -5.35 -0.54
C ASN A 229 -13.17 -6.53 0.37
N ASP A 230 -12.23 -7.20 1.04
CA ASP A 230 -12.51 -8.25 2.03
C ASP A 230 -12.85 -7.70 3.43
N GLY A 231 -12.94 -6.37 3.57
CA GLY A 231 -13.19 -5.68 4.82
C GLY A 231 -11.94 -5.45 5.68
N SER A 232 -10.77 -5.87 5.22
CA SER A 232 -9.51 -5.53 5.88
C SER A 232 -9.21 -4.04 5.74
N GLU A 233 -8.55 -3.47 6.74
CA GLU A 233 -8.14 -2.07 6.76
C GLU A 233 -6.72 -1.93 7.33
N TYR A 234 -5.92 -1.06 6.73
CA TYR A 234 -4.67 -0.58 7.30
C TYR A 234 -4.74 0.93 7.47
N ASP A 235 -4.39 1.39 8.66
CA ASP A 235 -4.27 2.80 9.04
C ASP A 235 -2.87 3.02 9.61
N GLY A 236 -2.01 3.74 8.88
CA GLY A 236 -0.61 3.90 9.27
C GLY A 236 0.28 4.49 8.20
N GLU A 237 1.58 4.27 8.37
CA GLU A 237 2.61 4.85 7.54
C GLU A 237 2.89 4.02 6.29
N PHE A 238 3.16 4.71 5.20
CA PHE A 238 3.58 4.16 3.91
C PHE A 238 4.91 4.76 3.49
N PHE A 239 5.75 3.96 2.88
CA PHE A 239 6.95 4.42 2.21
C PHE A 239 7.12 3.73 0.86
N ASN A 240 7.18 4.51 -0.23
CA ASN A 240 7.32 4.01 -1.59
C ASN A 240 6.30 2.92 -1.97
N ASN A 241 5.01 3.07 -1.59
CA ASN A 241 3.89 2.13 -1.75
C ASN A 241 3.89 0.92 -0.81
N ASN A 242 4.88 0.76 0.05
CA ASN A 242 4.89 -0.30 1.06
C ASN A 242 4.30 0.20 2.36
N ILE A 243 3.67 -0.69 3.10
CA ILE A 243 3.38 -0.49 4.51
C ILE A 243 4.73 -0.48 5.25
N GLU A 244 5.00 0.63 5.95
CA GLU A 244 6.27 0.89 6.64
C GLU A 244 6.00 1.68 7.92
N GLY A 245 6.94 1.70 8.89
CA GLY A 245 6.79 2.49 10.09
C GLY A 245 5.72 1.96 11.05
N PHE A 246 4.93 2.83 11.66
CA PHE A 246 3.91 2.45 12.64
C PHE A 246 2.51 2.47 12.04
N GLY A 247 1.73 1.44 12.35
CA GLY A 247 0.34 1.38 11.87
C GLY A 247 -0.49 0.26 12.50
N THR A 248 -1.77 0.32 12.19
CA THR A 248 -2.77 -0.66 12.64
C THR A 248 -3.34 -1.38 11.43
N TYR A 249 -3.25 -2.69 11.41
CA TYR A 249 -3.93 -3.54 10.43
C TYR A 249 -5.07 -4.29 11.13
N THR A 250 -6.26 -4.16 10.59
CA THR A 250 -7.45 -4.92 11.00
C THR A 250 -7.84 -5.84 9.86
N TRP A 251 -7.84 -7.15 10.09
CA TRP A 251 -8.28 -8.14 9.09
C TRP A 251 -9.80 -8.23 9.04
N GLY A 252 -10.35 -8.67 7.93
CA GLY A 252 -11.79 -8.87 7.75
C GLY A 252 -12.43 -9.86 8.74
N ASP A 253 -11.63 -10.69 9.40
CA ASP A 253 -12.06 -11.60 10.48
C ASP A 253 -11.92 -11.00 11.89
N ASN A 254 -11.68 -9.68 11.98
CA ASN A 254 -11.50 -8.92 13.22
C ASN A 254 -10.21 -9.22 14.01
N ARG A 255 -9.23 -9.93 13.45
CA ARG A 255 -7.87 -9.89 13.99
C ARG A 255 -7.34 -8.47 13.85
N LYS A 256 -6.49 -8.06 14.78
CA LYS A 256 -5.90 -6.72 14.75
C LYS A 256 -4.42 -6.78 15.15
N TYR A 257 -3.59 -6.12 14.37
CA TYR A 257 -2.20 -5.85 14.73
C TYR A 257 -1.99 -4.34 14.80
N LYS A 258 -1.35 -3.89 15.88
CA LYS A 258 -0.90 -2.50 16.05
C LYS A 258 0.56 -2.51 16.41
N GLY A 259 1.41 -1.97 15.56
CA GLY A 259 2.85 -2.03 15.79
C GLY A 259 3.66 -1.54 14.60
N ASN A 260 4.94 -1.91 14.62
CA ASN A 260 5.88 -1.54 13.58
C ASN A 260 5.80 -2.48 12.39
N TRP A 261 6.02 -1.89 11.21
CA TRP A 261 5.99 -2.54 9.91
C TRP A 261 7.28 -2.25 9.14
N LYS A 262 7.71 -3.20 8.36
CA LYS A 262 8.81 -3.05 7.42
C LYS A 262 8.56 -3.90 6.18
N ASP A 263 8.64 -3.28 5.00
CA ASP A 263 8.42 -3.96 3.71
C ASP A 263 7.13 -4.80 3.69
N ASN A 264 6.00 -4.23 4.16
CA ASN A 264 4.67 -4.87 4.25
C ASN A 264 4.58 -6.05 5.23
N LYS A 265 5.50 -6.17 6.18
CA LYS A 265 5.52 -7.22 7.20
C LYS A 265 5.55 -6.63 8.59
N MET A 266 4.92 -7.32 9.55
CA MET A 266 5.07 -7.01 10.96
C MET A 266 6.55 -7.18 11.34
N ASN A 267 7.18 -6.12 11.86
CA ASN A 267 8.60 -6.12 12.21
C ASN A 267 8.85 -5.12 13.34
N GLY A 268 9.59 -5.54 14.38
CA GLY A 268 9.77 -4.74 15.58
C GLY A 268 8.69 -4.97 16.62
N LYS A 269 8.37 -3.98 17.45
CA LYS A 269 7.39 -4.13 18.54
C LYS A 269 5.96 -3.96 18.06
N GLY A 270 5.06 -4.81 18.60
CA GLY A 270 3.65 -4.73 18.29
C GLY A 270 2.75 -5.52 19.22
N GLU A 271 1.46 -5.26 19.06
CA GLU A 271 0.37 -5.92 19.75
C GLU A 271 -0.54 -6.61 18.73
N PHE A 272 -0.77 -7.90 18.90
CA PHE A 272 -1.69 -8.68 18.10
C PHE A 272 -2.87 -9.15 18.95
N ILE A 273 -4.08 -8.86 18.49
CA ILE A 273 -5.33 -9.23 19.17
C ILE A 273 -6.10 -10.18 18.26
N TYR A 274 -6.47 -11.33 18.82
CA TYR A 274 -7.28 -12.34 18.15
C TYR A 274 -8.77 -12.12 18.45
N PRO A 275 -9.69 -12.51 17.56
CA PRO A 275 -11.14 -12.35 17.80
C PRO A 275 -11.67 -13.08 19.03
N ASP A 276 -11.00 -14.16 19.44
CA ASP A 276 -11.33 -14.93 20.64
C ASP A 276 -10.80 -14.32 21.94
N GLY A 277 -10.19 -13.12 21.87
CA GLY A 277 -9.66 -12.38 23.01
C GLY A 277 -8.23 -12.74 23.41
N ARG A 278 -7.58 -13.70 22.73
CA ARG A 278 -6.14 -13.90 22.90
C ARG A 278 -5.36 -12.67 22.47
N LYS A 279 -4.22 -12.43 23.10
CA LYS A 279 -3.39 -11.26 22.83
C LYS A 279 -1.92 -11.58 22.91
N TYR A 280 -1.14 -11.08 21.98
CA TYR A 280 0.31 -11.09 22.06
C TYR A 280 0.85 -9.65 22.05
N ILE A 281 1.79 -9.36 22.92
CA ILE A 281 2.53 -8.10 22.95
C ILE A 281 4.00 -8.45 22.98
N GLY A 282 4.75 -8.04 21.96
CA GLY A 282 6.15 -8.41 21.88
C GLY A 282 6.81 -7.99 20.57
N GLU A 283 7.92 -8.64 20.28
CA GLU A 283 8.72 -8.37 19.11
C GLU A 283 8.36 -9.30 17.95
N TYR A 284 8.53 -8.78 16.74
CA TYR A 284 8.29 -9.46 15.47
C TYR A 284 9.48 -9.32 14.55
N ILE A 285 9.76 -10.37 13.79
CA ILE A 285 10.67 -10.35 12.63
C ILE A 285 9.95 -11.08 11.50
N ASP A 286 9.73 -10.37 10.38
CA ASP A 286 9.10 -10.92 9.17
C ASP A 286 7.81 -11.71 9.47
N ASP A 287 6.81 -11.06 10.11
CA ASP A 287 5.51 -11.59 10.49
C ASP A 287 5.52 -12.68 11.58
N LYS A 288 6.66 -12.97 12.18
CA LYS A 288 6.79 -14.00 13.20
C LYS A 288 7.11 -13.40 14.56
N MET A 289 6.47 -13.89 15.61
CA MET A 289 6.86 -13.61 16.99
C MET A 289 8.32 -14.01 17.17
N ASN A 290 9.16 -13.07 17.62
CA ASN A 290 10.59 -13.25 17.82
C ASN A 290 11.05 -12.33 18.95
N GLY A 291 12.14 -12.68 19.67
CA GLY A 291 12.57 -11.91 20.83
C GLY A 291 11.63 -12.06 22.02
N ARG A 292 11.53 -11.04 22.88
CA ARG A 292 10.70 -11.11 24.07
C ARG A 292 9.25 -10.75 23.80
N GLY A 293 8.34 -11.50 24.44
CA GLY A 293 6.91 -11.22 24.31
C GLY A 293 6.05 -11.81 25.42
N ILE A 294 4.83 -11.29 25.50
CA ILE A 294 3.80 -11.70 26.44
C ILE A 294 2.61 -12.20 25.63
N PHE A 295 2.17 -13.41 25.91
CA PHE A 295 0.94 -13.97 25.34
C PHE A 295 -0.08 -14.17 26.46
N VAL A 296 -1.28 -13.65 26.28
CA VAL A 296 -2.38 -13.74 27.24
C VAL A 296 -3.57 -14.46 26.60
N TRP A 297 -4.18 -15.37 27.36
CA TRP A 297 -5.40 -16.07 26.97
C TRP A 297 -6.59 -15.58 27.79
N PRO A 298 -7.80 -15.62 27.24
CA PRO A 298 -9.02 -15.19 27.96
C PRO A 298 -9.32 -15.98 29.24
N ASP A 299 -8.83 -17.21 29.32
CA ASP A 299 -9.01 -18.08 30.50
C ASP A 299 -8.03 -17.78 31.65
N GLY A 300 -7.27 -16.69 31.55
CA GLY A 300 -6.32 -16.24 32.54
C GLY A 300 -4.92 -16.85 32.43
N ARG A 301 -4.68 -17.74 31.44
CA ARG A 301 -3.31 -18.18 31.14
C ARG A 301 -2.48 -17.03 30.62
N ARG A 302 -1.19 -17.02 30.96
CA ARG A 302 -0.22 -16.02 30.51
C ARG A 302 1.15 -16.67 30.31
N TYR A 303 1.80 -16.34 29.22
CA TYR A 303 3.21 -16.63 29.01
C TYR A 303 3.97 -15.32 28.85
N GLU A 304 5.15 -15.25 29.45
CA GLU A 304 6.10 -14.16 29.29
C GLU A 304 7.49 -14.77 29.13
N GLY A 305 8.16 -14.50 28.02
CA GLY A 305 9.46 -15.10 27.74
C GLY A 305 9.90 -14.87 26.31
N ASP A 306 10.91 -15.67 25.93
CA ASP A 306 11.53 -15.59 24.62
C ASP A 306 10.74 -16.38 23.56
N TYR A 307 10.78 -15.88 22.34
CA TYR A 307 10.19 -16.48 21.15
C TYR A 307 11.22 -16.54 20.03
N VAL A 308 11.20 -17.63 19.28
CA VAL A 308 11.90 -17.78 18.01
C VAL A 308 10.96 -18.39 17.00
N ASN A 309 10.70 -17.68 15.90
CA ASN A 309 9.84 -18.14 14.81
C ASN A 309 8.47 -18.66 15.30
N ASN A 310 7.74 -17.84 16.07
CA ASN A 310 6.43 -18.15 16.65
C ASN A 310 6.41 -19.23 17.74
N LYS A 311 7.57 -19.75 18.17
CA LYS A 311 7.66 -20.76 19.20
C LYS A 311 8.30 -20.18 20.45
N LYS A 312 7.79 -20.60 21.63
CA LYS A 312 8.45 -20.33 22.91
C LYS A 312 9.83 -20.99 22.90
N GLU A 313 10.85 -20.22 23.26
CA GLU A 313 12.25 -20.66 23.25
C GLU A 313 12.98 -20.00 24.42
N GLY A 314 14.17 -20.50 24.81
CA GLY A 314 14.95 -19.89 25.87
C GLY A 314 14.25 -19.87 27.21
N ASN A 315 14.27 -18.75 27.91
CA ASN A 315 13.67 -18.63 29.25
C ASN A 315 12.27 -18.02 29.20
N GLY A 316 11.36 -18.60 29.97
CA GLY A 316 10.02 -18.08 30.05
C GLY A 316 9.22 -18.52 31.27
N ARG A 317 8.25 -17.67 31.62
CA ARG A 317 7.30 -17.87 32.70
C ARG A 317 5.92 -18.17 32.09
N PHE A 318 5.33 -19.29 32.46
CA PHE A 318 3.97 -19.64 32.13
C PHE A 318 3.12 -19.72 33.39
N GLU A 319 2.03 -19.00 33.38
CA GLU A 319 1.03 -18.98 34.45
C GLU A 319 -0.28 -19.60 33.93
N TRP A 320 -0.77 -20.61 34.65
CA TRP A 320 -2.07 -21.22 34.38
C TRP A 320 -3.19 -20.43 35.07
N GLY A 321 -4.38 -20.45 34.51
CA GLY A 321 -5.56 -19.77 35.05
C GLY A 321 -5.95 -20.21 36.49
N ASP A 322 -5.48 -21.36 36.97
CA ASP A 322 -5.62 -21.83 38.33
C ASP A 322 -4.51 -21.35 39.29
N GLY A 323 -3.61 -20.52 38.83
CA GLY A 323 -2.52 -19.90 39.58
C GLY A 323 -1.29 -20.79 39.76
N ARG A 324 -1.17 -21.93 39.09
CA ARG A 324 0.10 -22.65 38.95
C ARG A 324 1.02 -21.84 38.07
N ILE A 325 2.35 -21.96 38.32
CA ILE A 325 3.37 -21.23 37.53
C ILE A 325 4.52 -22.17 37.18
N TYR A 326 5.03 -22.04 35.96
CA TYR A 326 6.31 -22.59 35.56
C TYR A 326 7.25 -21.45 35.16
N GLU A 327 8.46 -21.47 35.65
CA GLU A 327 9.54 -20.59 35.26
C GLU A 327 10.75 -21.44 34.90
N GLY A 328 11.25 -21.36 33.68
CA GLY A 328 12.36 -22.18 33.24
C GLY A 328 12.55 -22.17 31.73
N GLU A 329 13.26 -23.20 31.28
CA GLU A 329 13.69 -23.33 29.90
C GLU A 329 12.58 -23.88 29.01
N TRP A 330 12.54 -23.35 27.78
CA TRP A 330 11.61 -23.70 26.72
C TRP A 330 12.37 -24.03 25.45
N LYS A 331 11.91 -25.03 24.75
CA LYS A 331 12.45 -25.44 23.44
C LYS A 331 11.31 -25.86 22.54
N ASN A 332 11.26 -25.28 21.31
CA ASN A 332 10.21 -25.60 20.32
C ASN A 332 8.77 -25.49 20.88
N GLY A 333 8.49 -24.53 21.75
CA GLY A 333 7.17 -24.30 22.32
C GLY A 333 6.82 -25.14 23.55
N LYS A 334 7.73 -26.03 24.01
CA LYS A 334 7.54 -26.93 25.13
C LYS A 334 8.53 -26.62 26.24
N GLN A 335 8.15 -26.94 27.48
CA GLN A 335 9.07 -26.95 28.62
C GLN A 335 10.18 -27.99 28.36
N ASP A 336 11.44 -27.59 28.38
CA ASP A 336 12.60 -28.48 28.10
C ASP A 336 13.83 -27.90 28.78
N GLY A 337 14.43 -28.64 29.70
CA GLY A 337 15.54 -28.20 30.54
C GLY A 337 15.13 -28.00 32.00
N GLU A 338 15.91 -27.16 32.71
CA GLU A 338 15.65 -26.86 34.10
C GLU A 338 14.54 -25.83 34.30
N GLY A 339 13.81 -25.97 35.39
CA GLY A 339 12.75 -25.00 35.72
C GLY A 339 12.26 -25.11 37.16
N LYS A 340 11.48 -24.12 37.54
CA LYS A 340 10.76 -24.06 38.83
C LYS A 340 9.28 -24.14 38.56
N PHE A 341 8.59 -24.90 39.40
CA PHE A 341 7.13 -25.03 39.35
C PHE A 341 6.52 -24.60 40.65
N TYR A 342 5.59 -23.67 40.61
CA TYR A 342 4.77 -23.27 41.77
C TYR A 342 3.48 -24.03 41.75
N ASN A 343 3.26 -24.75 42.87
CA ASN A 343 1.98 -25.40 43.14
C ASN A 343 1.07 -24.47 43.96
N ASN A 344 0.04 -23.94 43.35
CA ASN A 344 -0.85 -22.95 43.97
C ASN A 344 -1.61 -23.53 45.18
N ARG A 345 -1.92 -24.83 45.18
CA ARG A 345 -2.59 -25.49 46.31
C ARG A 345 -1.65 -25.64 47.52
N GLN A 346 -0.40 -26.01 47.28
CA GLN A 346 0.59 -26.21 48.33
C GLN A 346 1.34 -24.93 48.70
N LYS A 347 1.16 -23.85 47.93
CA LYS A 347 1.89 -22.58 48.09
C LYS A 347 3.41 -22.74 48.10
N LYS A 348 3.94 -23.70 47.33
CA LYS A 348 5.38 -24.04 47.30
C LYS A 348 5.95 -24.11 45.88
N TRP A 349 7.16 -23.67 45.78
CA TRP A 349 8.00 -23.85 44.58
C TRP A 349 8.80 -25.18 44.73
N LYS A 350 8.95 -25.86 43.56
CA LYS A 350 9.86 -27.02 43.43
C LYS A 350 10.69 -26.86 42.18
N LYS A 351 12.00 -27.20 42.23
CA LYS A 351 12.84 -27.29 41.06
C LYS A 351 12.68 -28.66 40.40
N GLY A 352 12.87 -28.72 39.09
CA GLY A 352 12.78 -29.97 38.36
C GLY A 352 13.42 -29.89 36.98
N ILE A 353 13.41 -31.02 36.30
CA ILE A 353 13.88 -31.15 34.92
C ILE A 353 12.70 -31.58 34.05
N TRP A 354 12.54 -30.90 32.90
CA TRP A 354 11.51 -31.18 31.92
C TRP A 354 12.14 -31.61 30.60
N LYS A 355 11.43 -32.43 29.84
CA LYS A 355 11.76 -32.86 28.52
C LYS A 355 10.49 -32.94 27.68
N GLU A 356 10.44 -32.27 26.52
CA GLU A 356 9.31 -32.28 25.59
C GLU A 356 7.94 -31.99 26.30
N GLY A 357 7.92 -31.04 27.25
CA GLY A 357 6.73 -30.66 28.02
C GLY A 357 6.37 -31.58 29.16
N LYS A 358 7.12 -32.66 29.39
CA LYS A 358 6.87 -33.58 30.52
C LYS A 358 7.95 -33.42 31.58
N ARG A 359 7.51 -33.38 32.85
CA ARG A 359 8.45 -33.37 33.96
C ARG A 359 9.09 -34.74 34.10
N ILE A 360 10.43 -34.80 34.06
CA ILE A 360 11.23 -36.01 34.20
C ILE A 360 11.48 -36.32 35.66
N LYS A 361 11.94 -35.33 36.44
CA LYS A 361 12.23 -35.49 37.86
C LYS A 361 12.13 -34.16 38.62
N TRP A 362 11.94 -34.25 39.94
CA TRP A 362 12.22 -33.14 40.84
C TRP A 362 13.68 -33.13 41.24
N ILE A 363 14.24 -31.95 41.35
CA ILE A 363 15.56 -31.74 41.98
C ILE A 363 15.25 -31.47 43.44
N GLU A 364 15.72 -32.35 44.32
CA GLU A 364 15.66 -32.09 45.75
C GLU A 364 16.60 -30.93 46.06
N ASP A 365 16.16 -29.96 46.87
CA ASP A 365 17.05 -28.97 47.41
C ASP A 365 18.02 -29.75 48.29
N ASP A 366 19.32 -29.74 48.01
CA ASP A 366 20.37 -30.25 48.91
C ASP A 366 20.14 -29.51 50.25
N VAL A 367 19.55 -30.19 51.22
CA VAL A 367 19.58 -29.77 52.60
C VAL A 367 21.04 -29.81 52.95
N LEU A 368 21.70 -28.65 53.07
CA LEU A 368 22.98 -28.54 53.74
C LEU A 368 22.84 -29.15 55.12
N ILE A 369 23.14 -30.45 55.22
CA ILE A 369 23.42 -31.09 56.50
C ILE A 369 24.76 -30.48 56.96
N TYR A 370 24.69 -29.35 57.63
CA TYR A 370 25.79 -28.97 58.52
C TYR A 370 25.78 -30.05 59.60
N MET A 371 26.70 -31.02 59.39
CA MET A 371 27.10 -31.89 60.50
C MET A 371 27.61 -30.98 61.60
N LYS A 372 26.89 -30.97 62.71
CA LYS A 372 27.43 -30.63 64.00
C LYS A 372 28.34 -31.77 64.38
N ASP A 373 29.60 -31.69 63.94
CA ASP A 373 30.67 -32.42 64.61
C ASP A 373 31.48 -31.35 65.30
N ASN A 374 31.38 -31.41 66.62
CA ASN A 374 32.39 -31.34 67.60
C ASN A 374 31.94 -30.74 68.90
N GLU A 375 31.55 -31.61 69.78
CA GLU A 375 31.84 -31.44 71.18
C GLU A 375 32.35 -32.78 71.71
N ILE A 376 33.68 -32.90 71.95
CA ILE A 376 34.32 -33.56 73.05
C ILE A 376 35.34 -32.60 73.60
#